data_7b92b4ec1803c00498b47d2a1d63cf61
#
_entry.id   7b92b4ec1803c00498b47d2a1d63cf61
#
_cell.length_a   1.000
_cell.length_b   1.000
_cell.length_c   1.000
_cell.angle_alpha   90.00
_cell.angle_beta   90.00
_cell.angle_gamma   90.00
#
_symmetry.space_group_name_H-M   'P 1'
#
loop_
_entity.id
_entity.type
_entity.pdbx_description
1 polymer ?
#
loop_
_entity_poly.entity_id
_entity_poly.type
_entity_poly.pdbx_seq_one_letter_code
_entity_poly.pdbx_strand_id
1 'polypeptide(L)'
;MLFDFAQTSIDKRYRLLTATVFPRPIAWVSTVSPQGVYNLAPFSFFNVFSNEPPILIFSPGFKVIEEAGELVLVDKDTLANIK
;
A
#
# COMPACT_ATOMS: atom_id res chain seq x y z
N MET A 1 2.09 -16.34 21.74
CA MET A 1 3.12 -16.16 20.72
C MET A 1 3.39 -14.67 20.57
N LEU A 2 4.64 -14.27 20.61
CA LEU A 2 5.03 -12.88 20.51
C LEU A 2 5.81 -12.65 19.21
N PHE A 3 5.49 -11.53 18.54
CA PHE A 3 6.21 -11.08 17.35
C PHE A 3 6.76 -9.69 17.62
N ASP A 4 8.07 -9.55 17.49
CA ASP A 4 8.71 -8.24 17.58
C ASP A 4 8.91 -7.69 16.18
N PHE A 5 8.09 -6.74 15.78
CA PHE A 5 8.15 -6.17 14.44
C PHE A 5 9.47 -5.46 14.15
N ALA A 6 10.16 -4.98 15.18
CA ALA A 6 11.48 -4.38 14.99
C ALA A 6 12.52 -5.40 14.54
N GLN A 7 12.33 -6.68 14.92
CA GLN A 7 13.23 -7.78 14.55
C GLN A 7 12.69 -8.61 13.39
N THR A 8 11.53 -8.29 12.88
CA THR A 8 10.86 -9.04 11.83
C THR A 8 11.12 -8.36 10.48
N SER A 9 11.40 -9.14 9.44
CA SER A 9 11.63 -8.60 8.10
C SER A 9 10.35 -7.95 7.55
N ILE A 10 10.51 -7.05 6.59
CA ILE A 10 9.39 -6.37 5.94
C ILE A 10 8.42 -7.38 5.32
N ASP A 11 8.95 -8.41 4.65
CA ASP A 11 8.14 -9.43 4.02
C ASP A 11 7.31 -10.21 5.04
N LYS A 12 7.92 -10.61 6.16
CA LYS A 12 7.21 -11.32 7.24
C LYS A 12 6.18 -10.45 7.91
N ARG A 13 6.47 -9.16 8.11
CA ARG A 13 5.48 -8.22 8.65
C ARG A 13 4.26 -8.13 7.75
N TYR A 14 4.49 -8.02 6.45
CA TYR A 14 3.39 -7.95 5.48
C TYR A 14 2.54 -9.22 5.53
N ARG A 15 3.17 -10.39 5.51
CA ARG A 15 2.44 -11.66 5.56
C ARG A 15 1.66 -11.81 6.86
N LEU A 16 2.24 -11.41 7.98
CA LEU A 16 1.59 -11.50 9.28
C LEU A 16 0.34 -10.63 9.33
N LEU A 17 0.46 -9.38 8.87
CA LEU A 17 -0.65 -8.44 8.87
C LEU A 17 -1.77 -8.89 7.93
N THR A 18 -1.44 -9.36 6.73
CA THR A 18 -2.44 -9.82 5.78
C THR A 18 -3.11 -11.11 6.20
N ALA A 19 -2.42 -11.95 6.97
CA ALA A 19 -2.98 -13.21 7.46
C ALA A 19 -3.86 -13.03 8.71
N THR A 20 -3.64 -11.97 9.49
CA THR A 20 -4.35 -11.77 10.75
C THR A 20 -5.43 -10.69 10.66
N VAL A 21 -5.29 -9.71 9.78
CA VAL A 21 -6.28 -8.64 9.62
C VAL A 21 -7.04 -8.86 8.33
N PHE A 22 -8.17 -9.53 8.44
CA PHE A 22 -9.06 -9.82 7.31
C PHE A 22 -10.48 -10.11 7.83
N PRO A 23 -11.53 -9.96 7.02
CA PRO A 23 -11.49 -9.38 5.68
C PRO A 23 -11.17 -7.89 5.72
N ARG A 24 -10.62 -7.39 4.61
CA ARG A 24 -10.34 -5.98 4.46
C ARG A 24 -11.19 -5.40 3.33
N PRO A 25 -11.74 -4.19 3.49
CA PRO A 25 -12.40 -3.53 2.38
C PRO A 25 -11.38 -3.18 1.29
N ILE A 26 -11.85 -3.11 0.06
CA ILE A 26 -10.99 -2.83 -1.10
C ILE A 26 -11.36 -1.47 -1.67
N ALA A 27 -10.38 -0.60 -1.79
CA ALA A 27 -10.54 0.68 -2.47
C ALA A 27 -10.12 0.53 -3.93
N TRP A 28 -10.98 0.93 -4.86
CA TRP A 28 -10.61 1.12 -6.25
C TRP A 28 -10.18 2.57 -6.43
N VAL A 29 -8.90 2.79 -6.73
CA VAL A 29 -8.34 4.14 -6.79
C VAL A 29 -7.87 4.42 -8.20
N SER A 30 -8.44 5.46 -8.81
CA SER A 30 -7.99 5.95 -10.11
C SER A 30 -7.15 7.20 -9.92
N THR A 31 -6.06 7.29 -10.64
CA THR A 31 -5.16 8.44 -10.63
C THR A 31 -4.74 8.75 -12.07
N VAL A 32 -4.16 9.93 -12.25
CA VAL A 32 -3.66 10.34 -13.56
C VAL A 32 -2.27 10.93 -13.39
N SER A 33 -1.36 10.57 -14.30
CA SER A 33 -0.01 11.11 -14.29
C SER A 33 0.01 12.54 -14.87
N PRO A 34 1.12 13.30 -14.64
CA PRO A 34 1.26 14.61 -15.28
C PRO A 34 1.19 14.56 -16.80
N GLN A 35 1.46 13.42 -17.42
CA GLN A 35 1.38 13.22 -18.87
C GLN A 35 -0.02 12.79 -19.33
N GLY A 36 -1.00 12.70 -18.41
CA GLY A 36 -2.35 12.33 -18.75
C GLY A 36 -2.62 10.84 -18.85
N VAL A 37 -1.73 10.01 -18.36
CA VAL A 37 -1.91 8.54 -18.35
C VAL A 37 -2.68 8.14 -17.09
N TYR A 38 -3.81 7.43 -17.30
CA TYR A 38 -4.65 6.98 -16.20
C TYR A 38 -4.13 5.68 -15.61
N ASN A 39 -4.32 5.55 -14.30
CA ASN A 39 -4.03 4.33 -13.56
C ASN A 39 -5.22 3.97 -12.68
N LEU A 40 -5.56 2.69 -12.63
CA LEU A 40 -6.61 2.18 -11.75
C LEU A 40 -6.04 0.97 -11.02
N ALA A 41 -6.13 0.99 -9.69
CA ALA A 41 -5.58 -0.09 -8.89
C ALA A 41 -6.42 -0.35 -7.64
N PRO A 42 -6.52 -1.63 -7.20
CA PRO A 42 -7.19 -1.98 -5.95
C PRO A 42 -6.20 -1.94 -4.79
N PHE A 43 -6.70 -1.51 -3.63
CA PHE A 43 -5.91 -1.50 -2.40
C PHE A 43 -6.75 -2.05 -1.26
N SER A 44 -6.19 -3.05 -0.56
CA SER A 44 -6.87 -3.68 0.57
C SER A 44 -6.39 -3.16 1.93
N PHE A 45 -5.36 -2.32 1.96
CA PHE A 45 -4.99 -1.57 3.16
C PHE A 45 -5.78 -0.28 3.15
N PHE A 46 -7.06 -0.40 3.51
CA PHE A 46 -8.03 0.68 3.34
C PHE A 46 -9.13 0.57 4.40
N ASN A 47 -9.52 1.71 4.97
CA ASN A 47 -10.68 1.74 5.85
C ASN A 47 -11.18 3.17 6.06
N VAL A 48 -12.35 3.25 6.71
CA VAL A 48 -12.91 4.49 7.22
C VAL A 48 -12.30 4.76 8.58
N PHE A 49 -11.81 5.96 8.79
CA PHE A 49 -11.20 6.35 10.07
C PHE A 49 -12.04 7.31 10.88
N SER A 50 -12.90 8.09 10.23
CA SER A 50 -13.74 9.06 10.92
C SER A 50 -14.99 9.34 10.11
N ASN A 51 -16.09 9.58 10.81
CA ASN A 51 -17.35 9.99 10.22
C ASN A 51 -17.48 11.52 10.19
N GLU A 52 -17.03 12.19 11.26
CA GLU A 52 -17.09 13.64 11.37
C GLU A 52 -15.76 14.19 11.89
N PRO A 53 -14.91 14.73 11.01
CA PRO A 53 -15.07 14.81 9.55
C PRO A 53 -14.97 13.44 8.87
N PRO A 54 -15.49 13.26 7.67
CA PRO A 54 -15.38 12.00 6.95
C PRO A 54 -13.95 11.80 6.46
N ILE A 55 -13.31 10.75 6.96
CA ILE A 55 -11.91 10.45 6.62
C ILE A 55 -11.81 9.00 6.17
N LEU A 56 -11.27 8.82 4.97
CA LEU A 56 -10.88 7.53 4.43
C LEU A 56 -9.36 7.49 4.32
N ILE A 57 -8.77 6.36 4.66
CA ILE A 57 -7.33 6.17 4.54
C ILE A 57 -7.05 4.90 3.75
N PHE A 58 -6.12 4.98 2.81
CA PHE A 58 -5.58 3.81 2.14
C PHE A 58 -4.06 3.94 2.03
N SER A 59 -3.39 2.81 1.96
CA SER A 59 -1.94 2.76 1.82
C SER A 59 -1.59 2.19 0.45
N PRO A 60 -1.04 3.00 -0.47
CA PRO A 60 -0.62 2.49 -1.78
C PRO A 60 0.65 1.64 -1.70
N GLY A 61 1.47 1.84 -0.64
CA GLY A 61 2.69 1.05 -0.48
C GLY A 61 3.73 1.32 -1.57
N PHE A 62 4.74 0.46 -1.55
CA PHE A 62 5.82 0.50 -2.53
C PHE A 62 5.89 -0.83 -3.26
N LYS A 63 6.53 -0.84 -4.42
CA LYS A 63 6.90 -2.07 -5.12
C LYS A 63 8.41 -2.22 -5.09
N VAL A 64 8.87 -3.48 -5.16
CA VAL A 64 10.29 -3.80 -5.18
C VAL A 64 10.68 -4.14 -6.62
N ILE A 65 11.70 -3.49 -7.12
CA ILE A 65 12.27 -3.80 -8.43
C ILE A 65 13.74 -4.15 -8.27
N GLU A 66 14.28 -4.88 -9.24
CA GLU A 66 15.71 -5.17 -9.30
C GLU A 66 16.36 -4.19 -10.25
N GLU A 67 17.35 -3.46 -9.75
CA GLU A 67 18.08 -2.47 -10.54
C GLU A 67 19.56 -2.62 -10.24
N ALA A 68 20.34 -2.86 -11.29
CA ALA A 68 21.81 -3.05 -11.20
C ALA A 68 22.19 -4.15 -10.20
N GLY A 69 21.39 -5.21 -10.11
CA GLY A 69 21.63 -6.33 -9.22
C GLY A 69 21.22 -6.11 -7.77
N GLU A 70 20.61 -4.98 -7.46
CA GLU A 70 20.14 -4.65 -6.12
C GLU A 70 18.61 -4.52 -6.10
N LEU A 71 18.00 -4.87 -4.96
CA LEU A 71 16.56 -4.67 -4.74
C LEU A 71 16.31 -3.25 -4.26
N VAL A 72 15.46 -2.53 -4.99
CA VAL A 72 15.15 -1.14 -4.70
C VAL A 72 13.65 -0.97 -4.50
N LEU A 73 13.25 -0.20 -3.49
CA LEU A 73 11.86 0.17 -3.26
C LEU A 73 11.52 1.37 -4.14
N VAL A 74 10.47 1.23 -4.93
CA VAL A 74 9.99 2.32 -5.78
C VAL A 74 8.51 2.56 -5.54
N ASP A 75 8.05 3.77 -5.81
CA ASP A 75 6.64 4.10 -5.69
C ASP A 75 5.81 3.32 -6.70
N LYS A 76 4.67 2.81 -6.26
CA LYS A 76 3.65 2.32 -7.19
C LYS A 76 3.10 3.51 -7.97
N ASP A 77 2.52 3.25 -9.15
CA ASP A 77 2.00 4.30 -10.01
C ASP A 77 0.99 5.19 -9.30
N THR A 78 0.11 4.61 -8.48
CA THR A 78 -0.85 5.38 -7.69
C THR A 78 -0.14 6.37 -6.77
N LEU A 79 0.88 5.90 -6.03
CA LEU A 79 1.62 6.76 -5.11
C LEU A 79 2.39 7.85 -5.87
N ALA A 80 3.02 7.49 -6.97
CA ALA A 80 3.74 8.45 -7.80
C ALA A 80 2.79 9.55 -8.32
N ASN A 81 1.58 9.18 -8.71
CA ASN A 81 0.60 10.11 -9.28
C ASN A 81 0.01 11.08 -8.26
N ILE A 82 -0.05 10.70 -6.99
CA ILE A 82 -0.63 11.57 -5.94
C ILE A 82 0.41 12.47 -5.26
N LYS A 83 1.68 12.31 -5.58
CA LYS A 83 2.74 13.17 -5.03
C LYS A 83 2.81 14.53 -5.81
#